data_3bc862df0f1b3924807b65d1bc028d47
#
_entry.id   3bc862df0f1b3924807b65d1bc028d47
#
_cell.length_a   1.000
_cell.length_b   1.000
_cell.length_c   1.000
_cell.angle_alpha   90.00
_cell.angle_beta   90.00
_cell.angle_gamma   90.00
#
_symmetry.space_group_name_H-M   'P 1'
#
loop_
_entity.id
_entity.type
_entity.pdbx_description
1 polymer ?
#
loop_
_entity_poly.entity_id
_entity_poly.type
_entity_poly.pdbx_seq_one_letter_code
_entity_poly.pdbx_strand_id
1 'polypeptide(L)'
;MLLMMTSFTRIIIVLSLLRTAMGTQATPPNQVLLGVALFLTFFIMSPVLAQVYDNAWVPLTNETINFEEFLLLAQEPFREFMLAQTREPDLALFVRLADVGPMQGPEELPMRVLLPAYVTSELKTAFQIGFTIFIPFLIIDLVVASTLMALGMMMVPPITISLPFKLMLFILVDG
;
A
#
# COMPACT_ATOMS: atom_id res chain seq x y z
N MET A 1 6.14 -4.43 12.82
CA MET A 1 7.27 -3.99 11.98
C MET A 1 7.34 -4.71 10.64
N LEU A 2 7.34 -6.04 10.59
CA LEU A 2 7.44 -6.82 9.34
C LEU A 2 6.39 -6.42 8.29
N LEU A 3 5.13 -6.21 8.67
CA LEU A 3 4.09 -5.79 7.74
C LEU A 3 4.38 -4.44 7.06
N MET A 4 5.09 -3.54 7.75
CA MET A 4 5.48 -2.25 7.17
C MET A 4 6.62 -2.36 6.14
N MET A 5 7.34 -3.47 6.13
CA MET A 5 8.39 -3.78 5.14
C MET A 5 7.83 -4.43 3.88
N THR A 6 6.52 -4.64 3.84
CA THR A 6 5.80 -5.29 2.74
C THR A 6 4.86 -4.31 2.04
N SER A 7 4.22 -4.75 0.97
CA SER A 7 3.21 -3.97 0.24
C SER A 7 1.90 -3.75 1.01
N PHE A 8 1.76 -4.30 2.22
CA PHE A 8 0.53 -4.25 3.03
C PHE A 8 0.03 -2.83 3.27
N THR A 9 0.92 -1.90 3.63
CA THR A 9 0.55 -0.51 3.91
C THR A 9 -0.13 0.16 2.72
N ARG A 10 0.42 -0.01 1.53
CA ARG A 10 -0.16 0.52 0.28
C ARG A 10 -1.54 -0.07 0.03
N ILE A 11 -1.67 -1.39 0.11
CA ILE A 11 -2.89 -2.11 -0.21
C ILE A 11 -4.03 -1.73 0.75
N ILE A 12 -3.77 -1.74 2.06
CA ILE A 12 -4.82 -1.45 3.04
C ILE A 12 -5.33 -0.01 2.95
N ILE A 13 -4.44 0.94 2.66
CA ILE A 13 -4.82 2.34 2.47
C ILE A 13 -5.65 2.52 1.20
N VAL A 14 -5.21 1.94 0.07
CA VAL A 14 -5.95 2.03 -1.20
C VAL A 14 -7.33 1.40 -1.07
N LEU A 15 -7.45 0.22 -0.46
CA LEU A 15 -8.75 -0.44 -0.23
C LEU A 15 -9.66 0.39 0.69
N SER A 16 -9.10 1.01 1.73
CA SER A 16 -9.86 1.88 2.63
C SER A 16 -10.36 3.14 1.92
N LEU A 17 -9.53 3.75 1.08
CA LEU A 17 -9.89 4.90 0.27
C LEU A 17 -10.94 4.55 -0.79
N LEU A 18 -10.81 3.39 -1.44
CA LEU A 18 -11.81 2.89 -2.38
C LEU A 18 -13.18 2.72 -1.72
N ARG A 19 -13.22 2.08 -0.54
CA ARG A 19 -14.45 1.95 0.25
C ARG A 19 -15.08 3.32 0.55
N THR A 20 -14.28 4.28 0.94
CA THR A 20 -14.74 5.64 1.23
C THR A 20 -15.26 6.34 -0.03
N ALA A 21 -14.56 6.20 -1.16
CA ALA A 21 -14.97 6.77 -2.44
C ALA A 21 -16.33 6.24 -2.92
N MET A 22 -16.58 4.96 -2.69
CA MET A 22 -17.86 4.32 -3.00
C MET A 22 -19.00 4.76 -2.08
N GLY A 23 -18.73 5.49 -1.00
CA GLY A 23 -19.75 5.92 -0.03
C GLY A 23 -20.26 4.81 0.89
N THR A 24 -19.64 3.65 0.88
CA THR A 24 -20.01 2.49 1.70
C THR A 24 -19.16 2.43 2.97
N GLN A 25 -19.37 3.34 3.90
CA GLN A 25 -18.51 3.49 5.10
C GLN A 25 -18.44 2.25 6.00
N ALA A 26 -19.46 1.41 5.98
CA ALA A 26 -19.56 0.22 6.83
C ALA A 26 -19.39 -1.11 6.07
N THR A 27 -19.43 -1.09 4.74
CA THR A 27 -19.40 -2.30 3.91
C THR A 27 -18.38 -2.14 2.77
N PRO A 28 -17.44 -3.07 2.58
CA PRO A 28 -17.17 -4.25 3.41
C PRO A 28 -16.60 -3.92 4.80
N PRO A 29 -16.82 -4.80 5.83
CA PRO A 29 -16.25 -4.60 7.16
C PRO A 29 -14.72 -4.54 7.16
N ASN A 30 -14.14 -3.86 8.15
CA ASN A 30 -12.69 -3.74 8.27
C ASN A 30 -11.95 -5.09 8.27
N GLN A 31 -12.55 -6.11 8.84
CA GLN A 31 -11.99 -7.47 8.87
C GLN A 31 -11.84 -8.07 7.47
N VAL A 32 -12.81 -7.83 6.60
CA VAL A 32 -12.75 -8.29 5.20
C VAL A 32 -11.65 -7.54 4.44
N LEU A 33 -11.57 -6.22 4.60
CA LEU A 33 -10.50 -5.43 3.99
C LEU A 33 -9.12 -5.88 4.46
N LEU A 34 -8.98 -6.13 5.76
CA LEU A 34 -7.75 -6.65 6.34
C LEU A 34 -7.39 -8.02 5.76
N GLY A 35 -8.36 -8.92 5.68
CA GLY A 35 -8.15 -10.26 5.09
C GLY A 35 -7.71 -10.19 3.63
N VAL A 36 -8.38 -9.37 2.82
CA VAL A 36 -8.01 -9.17 1.40
C VAL A 36 -6.62 -8.54 1.30
N ALA A 37 -6.32 -7.51 2.11
CA ALA A 37 -5.02 -6.86 2.11
C ALA A 37 -3.90 -7.83 2.47
N LEU A 38 -4.09 -8.67 3.48
CA LEU A 38 -3.11 -9.71 3.87
C LEU A 38 -2.93 -10.76 2.78
N PHE A 39 -4.02 -11.23 2.17
CA PHE A 39 -3.95 -12.19 1.08
C PHE A 39 -3.16 -11.64 -0.12
N LEU A 40 -3.47 -10.42 -0.57
CA LEU A 40 -2.77 -9.76 -1.66
C LEU A 40 -1.30 -9.50 -1.31
N THR A 41 -1.04 -9.08 -0.07
CA THR A 41 0.33 -8.87 0.41
C THR A 41 1.13 -10.15 0.35
N PHE A 42 0.58 -11.26 0.85
CA PHE A 42 1.23 -12.55 0.80
C PHE A 42 1.52 -13.01 -0.64
N PHE A 43 0.56 -12.79 -1.54
CA PHE A 43 0.72 -13.10 -2.96
C PHE A 43 1.84 -12.28 -3.60
N ILE A 44 1.88 -10.96 -3.38
CA ILE A 44 2.90 -10.06 -3.92
C ILE A 44 4.28 -10.36 -3.32
N MET A 45 4.33 -10.67 -2.03
CA MET A 45 5.58 -10.95 -1.32
C MET A 45 6.09 -12.38 -1.50
N SER A 46 5.33 -13.24 -2.18
CA SER A 46 5.70 -14.64 -2.42
C SER A 46 7.14 -14.83 -2.94
N PRO A 47 7.61 -14.09 -3.96
CA PRO A 47 9.00 -14.23 -4.43
C PRO A 47 10.04 -13.81 -3.37
N VAL A 48 9.74 -12.75 -2.59
CA VAL A 48 10.62 -12.30 -1.50
C VAL A 48 10.70 -13.36 -0.40
N LEU A 49 9.57 -13.94 -0.03
CA LEU A 49 9.50 -15.02 0.97
C LEU A 49 10.21 -16.29 0.49
N ALA A 50 10.12 -16.62 -0.80
CA ALA A 50 10.86 -17.73 -1.38
C ALA A 50 12.38 -17.51 -1.27
N GLN A 51 12.88 -16.31 -1.55
CA GLN A 51 14.30 -15.97 -1.39
C GLN A 51 14.73 -16.06 0.09
N VAL A 52 13.91 -15.62 1.03
CA VAL A 52 14.20 -15.78 2.47
C VAL A 52 14.27 -17.24 2.85
N TYR A 53 13.36 -18.05 2.32
CA TYR A 53 13.36 -19.50 2.57
C TYR A 53 14.63 -20.15 2.05
N ASP A 54 14.99 -19.93 0.79
CA ASP A 54 16.14 -20.57 0.15
C ASP A 54 17.48 -20.06 0.70
N ASN A 55 17.62 -18.76 0.92
CA ASN A 55 18.91 -18.13 1.27
C ASN A 55 19.17 -18.07 2.77
N ALA A 56 18.15 -18.16 3.61
CA ALA A 56 18.30 -18.02 5.05
C ALA A 56 17.75 -19.23 5.83
N TRP A 57 16.51 -19.65 5.57
CA TRP A 57 15.86 -20.71 6.33
C TRP A 57 16.48 -22.08 6.08
N VAL A 58 16.71 -22.47 4.82
CA VAL A 58 17.32 -23.75 4.46
C VAL A 58 18.73 -23.87 5.02
N PRO A 59 19.63 -22.88 4.88
CA PRO A 59 20.96 -22.93 5.52
C PRO A 59 20.91 -23.04 7.06
N LEU A 60 19.96 -22.36 7.70
CA LEU A 60 19.77 -22.44 9.14
C LEU A 60 19.36 -23.86 9.59
N THR A 61 18.41 -24.47 8.87
CA THR A 61 17.95 -25.87 9.19
C THR A 61 19.00 -26.90 8.92
N ASN A 62 19.93 -26.65 8.00
CA ASN A 62 21.08 -27.50 7.70
C ASN A 62 22.29 -27.24 8.62
N GLU A 63 22.12 -26.38 9.64
CA GLU A 63 23.16 -26.01 10.60
C GLU A 63 24.44 -25.42 9.95
N THR A 64 24.31 -24.87 8.74
CA THR A 64 25.42 -24.24 8.00
C THR A 64 25.66 -22.78 8.40
N ILE A 65 24.66 -22.14 8.99
CA ILE A 65 24.70 -20.76 9.49
C ILE A 65 24.15 -20.69 10.91
N ASN A 66 24.56 -19.67 11.66
CA ASN A 66 24.03 -19.40 12.98
C ASN A 66 22.80 -18.47 12.89
N PHE A 67 22.12 -18.23 14.03
CA PHE A 67 20.92 -17.40 14.07
C PHE A 67 21.18 -15.92 13.71
N GLU A 68 22.37 -15.40 14.03
CA GLU A 68 22.72 -14.01 13.67
C GLU A 68 22.88 -13.87 12.17
N GLU A 69 23.56 -14.80 11.53
CA GLU A 69 23.69 -14.86 10.07
C GLU A 69 22.35 -15.04 9.37
N PHE A 70 21.47 -15.88 9.95
CA PHE A 70 20.10 -16.02 9.46
C PHE A 70 19.36 -14.68 9.43
N LEU A 71 19.43 -13.88 10.50
CA LEU A 71 18.77 -12.57 10.54
C LEU A 71 19.30 -11.62 9.47
N LEU A 72 20.62 -11.62 9.23
CA LEU A 72 21.25 -10.81 8.20
C LEU A 72 20.82 -11.25 6.79
N LEU A 73 20.85 -12.54 6.52
CA LEU A 73 20.45 -13.08 5.21
C LEU A 73 18.95 -12.96 4.95
N ALA A 74 18.11 -13.09 5.99
CA ALA A 74 16.67 -12.99 5.86
C ALA A 74 16.22 -11.54 5.58
N GLN A 75 16.96 -10.52 6.00
CA GLN A 75 16.58 -9.13 5.75
C GLN A 75 16.95 -8.64 4.33
N GLU A 76 17.93 -9.27 3.65
CA GLU A 76 18.38 -8.82 2.32
C GLU A 76 17.26 -8.83 1.26
N PRO A 77 16.44 -9.88 1.09
CA PRO A 77 15.34 -9.84 0.14
C PRO A 77 14.31 -8.73 0.42
N PHE A 78 14.08 -8.42 1.70
CA PHE A 78 13.21 -7.28 2.07
C PHE A 78 13.87 -5.94 1.76
N ARG A 79 15.17 -5.83 1.97
CA ARG A 79 15.95 -4.62 1.61
C ARG A 79 15.85 -4.35 0.12
N GLU A 80 16.12 -5.34 -0.72
CA GLU A 80 16.00 -5.23 -2.18
C GLU A 80 14.60 -4.82 -2.60
N PHE A 81 13.57 -5.46 -2.04
CA PHE A 81 12.19 -5.12 -2.31
C PHE A 81 11.87 -3.67 -1.92
N MET A 82 12.25 -3.23 -0.73
CA MET A 82 12.01 -1.85 -0.28
C MET A 82 12.77 -0.83 -1.13
N LEU A 83 14.01 -1.08 -1.50
CA LEU A 83 14.79 -0.21 -2.39
C LEU A 83 14.12 -0.07 -3.75
N ALA A 84 13.66 -1.17 -4.33
CA ALA A 84 12.98 -1.18 -5.63
C ALA A 84 11.65 -0.40 -5.62
N GLN A 85 10.97 -0.33 -4.47
CA GLN A 85 9.69 0.33 -4.31
C GLN A 85 9.77 1.77 -3.79
N THR A 86 10.94 2.17 -3.23
CA THR A 86 11.12 3.52 -2.67
C THR A 86 11.48 4.50 -3.79
N ARG A 87 10.82 5.66 -3.78
CA ARG A 87 11.11 6.74 -4.72
C ARG A 87 12.43 7.41 -4.38
N GLU A 88 13.22 7.73 -5.39
CA GLU A 88 14.52 8.41 -5.23
C GLU A 88 14.43 9.71 -4.41
N PRO A 89 13.44 10.62 -4.61
CA PRO A 89 13.34 11.83 -3.81
C PRO A 89 13.11 11.57 -2.31
N ASP A 90 12.32 10.53 -1.99
CA ASP A 90 12.05 10.16 -0.60
C ASP A 90 13.29 9.55 0.04
N LEU A 91 14.00 8.70 -0.69
CA LEU A 91 15.26 8.13 -0.25
C LEU A 91 16.30 9.23 0.03
N ALA A 92 16.49 10.16 -0.92
CA ALA A 92 17.42 11.27 -0.80
C ALA A 92 17.06 12.20 0.38
N LEU A 93 15.78 12.39 0.67
CA LEU A 93 15.34 13.16 1.82
C LEU A 93 15.80 12.54 3.14
N PHE A 94 15.56 11.24 3.32
CA PHE A 94 15.92 10.56 4.56
C PHE A 94 17.43 10.36 4.73
N VAL A 95 18.17 10.19 3.64
CA VAL A 95 19.65 10.18 3.65
C VAL A 95 20.19 11.51 4.18
N ARG A 96 19.66 12.65 3.70
CA ARG A 96 20.05 13.97 4.19
C ARG A 96 19.67 14.21 5.64
N LEU A 97 18.47 13.79 6.06
CA LEU A 97 18.01 13.95 7.44
C LEU A 97 18.81 13.11 8.44
N ALA A 98 19.28 11.95 8.00
CA ALA A 98 20.05 11.04 8.84
C ALA A 98 21.55 11.38 8.90
N ASP A 99 21.99 12.38 8.12
CA ASP A 99 23.39 12.80 7.98
C ASP A 99 24.33 11.59 7.77
N VAL A 100 23.90 10.69 6.91
CA VAL A 100 24.69 9.51 6.54
C VAL A 100 25.80 9.98 5.63
N GLY A 101 27.05 9.69 6.02
CA GLY A 101 28.25 10.06 5.27
C GLY A 101 28.25 9.52 3.82
N PRO A 102 29.26 9.82 3.03
CA PRO A 102 29.34 9.38 1.64
C PRO A 102 29.24 7.86 1.55
N MET A 103 28.24 7.39 0.81
CA MET A 103 27.97 5.97 0.53
C MET A 103 28.35 5.65 -0.91
N GLN A 104 28.82 4.45 -1.16
CA GLN A 104 29.16 4.00 -2.53
C GLN A 104 27.90 3.59 -3.33
N GLY A 105 26.79 3.31 -2.64
CA GLY A 105 25.55 2.94 -3.29
C GLY A 105 24.37 2.83 -2.31
N PRO A 106 23.13 2.73 -2.86
CA PRO A 106 21.93 2.59 -2.05
C PRO A 106 21.89 1.27 -1.23
N GLU A 107 22.71 0.30 -1.60
CA GLU A 107 22.81 -0.99 -0.91
C GLU A 107 23.47 -0.88 0.47
N GLU A 108 24.29 0.16 0.69
CA GLU A 108 24.92 0.43 1.98
C GLU A 108 24.00 1.17 2.97
N LEU A 109 22.79 1.51 2.54
CA LEU A 109 21.86 2.30 3.35
C LEU A 109 21.44 1.54 4.61
N PRO A 110 21.58 2.14 5.82
CA PRO A 110 21.10 1.49 7.03
C PRO A 110 19.60 1.28 7.00
N MET A 111 19.10 0.13 7.51
CA MET A 111 17.66 -0.16 7.58
C MET A 111 16.88 0.91 8.34
N ARG A 112 17.49 1.57 9.34
CA ARG A 112 16.88 2.68 10.08
C ARG A 112 16.54 3.90 9.22
N VAL A 113 17.20 4.04 8.07
CA VAL A 113 16.96 5.12 7.09
C VAL A 113 16.03 4.65 5.97
N LEU A 114 16.28 3.44 5.48
CA LEU A 114 15.51 2.83 4.41
C LEU A 114 14.04 2.61 4.80
N LEU A 115 13.78 2.09 5.99
CA LEU A 115 12.43 1.77 6.42
C LEU A 115 11.49 2.98 6.46
N PRO A 116 11.85 4.11 7.11
CA PRO A 116 10.99 5.31 7.07
C PRO A 116 10.88 5.92 5.67
N ALA A 117 11.94 5.88 4.85
CA ALA A 117 11.88 6.33 3.46
C ALA A 117 10.89 5.49 2.65
N TYR A 118 10.94 4.18 2.79
CA TYR A 118 10.03 3.24 2.15
C TYR A 118 8.57 3.47 2.58
N VAL A 119 8.31 3.53 3.89
CA VAL A 119 6.95 3.76 4.41
C VAL A 119 6.37 5.08 3.91
N THR A 120 7.17 6.15 3.91
CA THR A 120 6.75 7.45 3.37
C THR A 120 6.45 7.38 1.88
N SER A 121 7.27 6.67 1.12
CA SER A 121 7.05 6.45 -0.32
C SER A 121 5.79 5.63 -0.58
N GLU A 122 5.52 4.58 0.21
CA GLU A 122 4.30 3.77 0.15
C GLU A 122 3.05 4.60 0.47
N LEU A 123 3.10 5.45 1.50
CA LEU A 123 2.01 6.36 1.84
C LEU A 123 1.70 7.33 0.69
N LYS A 124 2.71 7.98 0.13
CA LYS A 124 2.53 8.88 -1.02
C LYS A 124 1.92 8.16 -2.21
N THR A 125 2.42 6.98 -2.53
CA THR A 125 1.90 6.16 -3.63
C THR A 125 0.45 5.75 -3.39
N ALA A 126 0.12 5.29 -2.18
CA ALA A 126 -1.23 4.91 -1.82
C ALA A 126 -2.22 6.09 -1.92
N PHE A 127 -1.82 7.27 -1.45
CA PHE A 127 -2.65 8.46 -1.58
C PHE A 127 -2.80 8.94 -3.02
N GLN A 128 -1.78 8.84 -3.85
CA GLN A 128 -1.89 9.17 -5.28
C GLN A 128 -2.85 8.23 -6.01
N ILE A 129 -2.76 6.93 -5.76
CA ILE A 129 -3.69 5.94 -6.30
C ILE A 129 -5.11 6.24 -5.80
N GLY A 130 -5.25 6.45 -4.49
CA GLY A 130 -6.53 6.77 -3.86
C GLY A 130 -7.16 8.03 -4.44
N PHE A 131 -6.39 9.09 -4.62
CA PHE A 131 -6.86 10.33 -5.25
C PHE A 131 -7.36 10.09 -6.68
N THR A 132 -6.60 9.34 -7.46
CA THR A 132 -6.99 8.99 -8.84
C THR A 132 -8.30 8.20 -8.88
N ILE A 133 -8.49 7.28 -7.92
CA ILE A 133 -9.74 6.50 -7.79
C ILE A 133 -10.91 7.40 -7.36
N PHE A 134 -10.67 8.39 -6.49
CA PHE A 134 -11.71 9.30 -6.00
C PHE A 134 -12.32 10.18 -7.09
N ILE A 135 -11.54 10.61 -8.07
CA ILE A 135 -12.00 11.57 -9.10
C ILE A 135 -13.28 11.11 -9.82
N PRO A 136 -13.37 9.90 -10.42
CA PRO A 136 -14.59 9.48 -11.11
C PRO A 136 -15.78 9.31 -10.16
N PHE A 137 -15.56 8.85 -8.95
CA PHE A 137 -16.62 8.72 -7.94
C PHE A 137 -17.12 10.09 -7.45
N LEU A 138 -16.22 11.04 -7.28
CA LEU A 138 -16.57 12.41 -6.91
C LEU A 138 -17.39 13.10 -8.02
N ILE A 139 -17.05 12.88 -9.28
CA ILE A 139 -17.82 13.40 -10.42
C ILE A 139 -19.24 12.84 -10.40
N ILE A 140 -19.43 11.57 -10.13
CA ILE A 140 -20.76 10.97 -10.00
C ILE A 140 -21.54 11.61 -8.85
N ASP A 141 -20.93 11.81 -7.70
CA ASP A 141 -21.57 12.47 -6.55
C ASP A 141 -22.03 13.89 -6.89
N LEU A 142 -21.17 14.66 -7.55
CA LEU A 142 -21.49 16.04 -7.97
C LEU A 142 -22.64 16.09 -8.97
N VAL A 143 -22.63 15.22 -9.97
CA VAL A 143 -23.69 15.15 -10.98
C VAL A 143 -25.04 14.76 -10.34
N VAL A 144 -25.04 13.74 -9.49
CA VAL A 144 -26.25 13.29 -8.78
C VAL A 144 -26.77 14.38 -7.85
N ALA A 145 -25.90 15.01 -7.05
CA ALA A 145 -26.28 16.09 -6.16
C ALA A 145 -26.86 17.29 -6.91
N SER A 146 -26.24 17.71 -8.00
CA SER A 146 -26.71 18.81 -8.84
C SER A 146 -28.07 18.51 -9.47
N THR A 147 -28.27 17.28 -9.95
CA THR A 147 -29.54 16.84 -10.53
C THR A 147 -30.67 16.84 -9.49
N LEU A 148 -30.39 16.31 -8.29
CA LEU A 148 -31.37 16.28 -7.19
C LEU A 148 -31.76 17.71 -6.74
N MET A 149 -30.77 18.62 -6.64
CA MET A 149 -31.03 20.02 -6.30
C MET A 149 -31.90 20.71 -7.38
N ALA A 150 -31.60 20.46 -8.65
CA ALA A 150 -32.36 20.99 -9.77
C ALA A 150 -33.84 20.52 -9.79
N LEU A 151 -34.08 19.30 -9.32
CA LEU A 151 -35.41 18.73 -9.19
C LEU A 151 -36.13 19.09 -7.88
N GLY A 152 -35.50 19.93 -7.02
CA GLY A 152 -36.07 20.34 -5.73
C GLY A 152 -36.05 19.26 -4.66
N MET A 153 -35.34 18.16 -4.89
CA MET A 153 -35.23 17.03 -3.95
C MET A 153 -34.15 17.25 -2.89
N MET A 154 -34.26 18.31 -2.09
CA MET A 154 -33.25 18.63 -1.07
C MET A 154 -33.17 17.64 0.10
N MET A 155 -34.19 16.83 0.31
CA MET A 155 -34.29 15.89 1.45
C MET A 155 -33.71 14.49 1.14
N VAL A 156 -33.41 14.19 -0.12
CA VAL A 156 -32.86 12.88 -0.52
C VAL A 156 -31.34 12.91 -0.40
N PRO A 157 -30.73 12.00 0.38
CA PRO A 157 -29.27 11.92 0.49
C PRO A 157 -28.67 11.59 -0.89
N PRO A 158 -27.77 12.41 -1.45
CA PRO A 158 -27.13 12.14 -2.75
C PRO A 158 -26.39 10.79 -2.78
N ILE A 159 -25.81 10.38 -1.65
CA ILE A 159 -25.05 9.14 -1.49
C ILE A 159 -25.90 7.90 -1.83
N THR A 160 -27.15 7.87 -1.39
CA THR A 160 -28.07 6.73 -1.63
C THR A 160 -28.38 6.54 -3.12
N ILE A 161 -28.49 7.64 -3.87
CA ILE A 161 -28.80 7.60 -5.30
C ILE A 161 -27.53 7.40 -6.13
N SER A 162 -26.38 7.92 -5.70
CA SER A 162 -25.12 7.80 -6.41
C SER A 162 -24.50 6.39 -6.28
N LEU A 163 -24.84 5.64 -5.22
CA LEU A 163 -24.25 4.32 -4.95
C LEU A 163 -24.44 3.32 -6.12
N PRO A 164 -25.64 3.13 -6.72
CA PRO A 164 -25.82 2.24 -7.87
C PRO A 164 -24.94 2.63 -9.06
N PHE A 165 -24.78 3.92 -9.34
CA PHE A 165 -23.92 4.41 -10.43
C PHE A 165 -22.45 4.17 -10.16
N LYS A 166 -21.99 4.35 -8.91
CA LYS A 166 -20.64 4.05 -8.47
C LYS A 166 -20.31 2.57 -8.59
N LEU A 167 -21.21 1.69 -8.17
CA LEU A 167 -21.07 0.25 -8.31
C LEU A 167 -20.98 -0.17 -9.78
N MET A 168 -21.81 0.43 -10.63
CA MET A 168 -21.80 0.17 -12.07
C MET A 168 -20.47 0.61 -12.69
N LEU A 169 -19.96 1.80 -12.34
CA LEU A 169 -18.66 2.27 -12.80
C LEU A 169 -17.54 1.33 -12.38
N PHE A 170 -17.53 0.88 -11.12
CA PHE A 170 -16.53 -0.03 -10.59
C PHE A 170 -16.51 -1.36 -11.36
N ILE A 171 -17.67 -1.92 -11.67
CA ILE A 171 -17.78 -3.17 -12.44
C ILE A 171 -17.35 -2.97 -13.89
N LEU A 172 -17.74 -1.86 -14.55
CA LEU A 172 -17.44 -1.60 -15.96
C LEU A 172 -15.96 -1.31 -16.22
N VAL A 173 -15.25 -0.76 -15.24
CA VAL A 173 -13.82 -0.38 -15.37
C VAL A 173 -12.89 -1.51 -14.91
N ASP A 174 -13.42 -2.70 -14.56
CA ASP A 174 -12.65 -3.83 -14.01
C ASP A 174 -11.80 -3.41 -12.80
N GLY A 175 -12.41 -2.65 -11.91
CA GLY A 175 -11.78 -2.11 -10.68
C GLY A 175 -11.03 -3.07 -9.79
#